data_172041a82bef1954d88b4bec525e4ab5
#
_entry.id   172041a82bef1954d88b4bec525e4ab5
#
_cell.length_a   1.000
_cell.length_b   1.000
_cell.length_c   1.000
_cell.angle_alpha   90.00
_cell.angle_beta   90.00
_cell.angle_gamma   90.00
#
_symmetry.space_group_name_H-M   'P 1'
#
loop_
_entity.id
_entity.type
_entity.pdbx_description
1 polymer ?
#
loop_
_entity_poly.entity_id
_entity_poly.type
_entity_poly.pdbx_seq_one_letter_code
_entity_poly.pdbx_strand_id
1 'polypeptide(L)'
;MSGGLPLIVTRPEPGNSATIARATALGLDAYAMPLFAAQAIAWTAPPQAEFDALLLTSAQAVRLAGPQLARLAALPVYAVGTATAEAAQAAGLRVVKTGAADAQSLVDAMTPEENARILWLCGRDRSELDPRGAALEPLACYAVDALEPPRDWSKRIATPAVLLAHSARAAQRLAELVGSLRSHLALVAISPAVAAAAGDGWAELATAAQPSDASMLALAHALCHKGDK
;
A
#
# COMPACT_ATOMS: atom_id res chain seq x y z
N MET A 1 -11.27 -26.44 -18.48
CA MET A 1 -11.52 -25.12 -17.84
C MET A 1 -11.40 -25.38 -16.35
N SER A 2 -10.34 -24.89 -15.71
CA SER A 2 -10.08 -25.14 -14.28
C SER A 2 -11.19 -24.48 -13.46
N GLY A 3 -11.88 -25.29 -12.67
CA GLY A 3 -13.00 -24.87 -11.81
C GLY A 3 -12.56 -24.23 -10.50
N GLY A 4 -11.43 -23.55 -10.46
CA GLY A 4 -10.93 -22.87 -9.26
C GLY A 4 -11.76 -21.65 -8.87
N LEU A 5 -11.72 -21.28 -7.58
CA LEU A 5 -12.38 -20.06 -7.10
C LEU A 5 -11.73 -18.80 -7.70
N PRO A 6 -12.53 -17.78 -8.08
CA PRO A 6 -11.98 -16.51 -8.55
C PRO A 6 -11.23 -15.76 -7.43
N LEU A 7 -10.16 -15.07 -7.81
CA LEU A 7 -9.38 -14.22 -6.94
C LEU A 7 -9.78 -12.75 -7.12
N ILE A 8 -10.12 -12.06 -6.04
CA ILE A 8 -10.49 -10.64 -6.05
C ILE A 8 -9.39 -9.80 -5.41
N VAL A 9 -8.82 -8.87 -6.18
CA VAL A 9 -7.73 -7.98 -5.76
C VAL A 9 -8.28 -6.57 -5.56
N THR A 10 -8.20 -6.05 -4.32
CA THR A 10 -8.90 -4.81 -3.90
C THR A 10 -7.98 -3.64 -3.57
N ARG A 11 -6.65 -3.85 -3.60
CA ARG A 11 -5.67 -2.79 -3.30
C ARG A 11 -5.66 -1.70 -4.39
N PRO A 12 -5.23 -0.45 -4.07
CA PRO A 12 -5.14 0.62 -5.06
C PRO A 12 -4.02 0.39 -6.08
N GLU A 13 -4.10 1.12 -7.20
CA GLU A 13 -3.02 1.18 -8.19
C GLU A 13 -1.73 1.85 -7.64
N PRO A 14 -0.56 1.53 -8.18
CA PRO A 14 -0.27 0.54 -9.22
C PRO A 14 -0.17 -0.90 -8.70
N GLY A 15 -0.36 -1.10 -7.40
CA GLY A 15 -0.26 -2.41 -6.75
C GLY A 15 -1.30 -3.41 -7.25
N ASN A 16 -2.52 -2.95 -7.59
CA ASN A 16 -3.58 -3.81 -8.11
C ASN A 16 -3.12 -4.50 -9.40
N SER A 17 -2.77 -3.73 -10.42
CA SER A 17 -2.29 -4.27 -11.71
C SER A 17 -1.09 -5.20 -11.56
N ALA A 18 -0.15 -4.87 -10.66
CA ALA A 18 1.02 -5.73 -10.41
C ALA A 18 0.63 -7.08 -9.77
N THR A 19 -0.32 -7.08 -8.81
CA THR A 19 -0.84 -8.31 -8.20
C THR A 19 -1.63 -9.14 -9.21
N ILE A 20 -2.49 -8.52 -10.02
CA ILE A 20 -3.23 -9.20 -11.11
C ILE A 20 -2.28 -9.88 -12.08
N ALA A 21 -1.24 -9.18 -12.55
CA ALA A 21 -0.27 -9.75 -13.48
C ALA A 21 0.43 -11.00 -12.90
N ARG A 22 0.83 -10.96 -11.62
CA ARG A 22 1.44 -12.11 -10.94
C ARG A 22 0.44 -13.26 -10.74
N ALA A 23 -0.81 -12.95 -10.35
CA ALA A 23 -1.86 -13.94 -10.18
C ALA A 23 -2.18 -14.67 -11.50
N THR A 24 -2.29 -13.92 -12.60
CA THR A 24 -2.50 -14.47 -13.94
C THR A 24 -1.33 -15.35 -14.37
N ALA A 25 -0.08 -14.96 -14.10
CA ALA A 25 1.09 -15.78 -14.37
C ALA A 25 1.11 -17.11 -13.59
N LEU A 26 0.41 -17.17 -12.43
CA LEU A 26 0.19 -18.38 -11.65
C LEU A 26 -1.03 -19.19 -12.10
N GLY A 27 -1.72 -18.78 -13.16
CA GLY A 27 -2.93 -19.43 -13.67
C GLY A 27 -4.21 -19.14 -12.91
N LEU A 28 -4.22 -18.14 -12.01
CA LEU A 28 -5.40 -17.75 -11.26
C LEU A 28 -6.35 -16.89 -12.10
N ASP A 29 -7.66 -17.11 -11.94
CA ASP A 29 -8.71 -16.26 -12.50
C ASP A 29 -8.89 -15.02 -11.60
N ALA A 30 -8.12 -13.96 -11.87
CA ALA A 30 -7.98 -12.81 -11.00
C ALA A 30 -8.70 -11.56 -11.54
N TYR A 31 -9.44 -10.89 -10.65
CA TYR A 31 -10.25 -9.71 -10.95
C TYR A 31 -9.78 -8.47 -10.18
N ALA A 32 -9.51 -7.40 -10.93
CA ALA A 32 -9.17 -6.09 -10.37
C ALA A 32 -10.44 -5.38 -9.88
N MET A 33 -10.56 -5.22 -8.56
CA MET A 33 -11.68 -4.53 -7.91
C MET A 33 -11.17 -3.54 -6.84
N PRO A 34 -10.43 -2.48 -7.24
CA PRO A 34 -9.87 -1.56 -6.27
C PRO A 34 -10.98 -0.87 -5.46
N LEU A 35 -10.83 -0.90 -4.13
CA LEU A 35 -11.74 -0.26 -3.17
C LEU A 35 -11.17 1.06 -2.63
N PHE A 36 -9.98 1.43 -3.06
CA PHE A 36 -9.30 2.66 -2.70
C PHE A 36 -8.54 3.21 -3.90
N ALA A 37 -8.41 4.53 -3.96
CA ALA A 37 -7.53 5.21 -4.91
C ALA A 37 -6.64 6.22 -4.20
N ALA A 38 -5.37 6.27 -4.61
CA ALA A 38 -4.48 7.34 -4.22
C ALA A 38 -4.70 8.54 -5.17
N GLN A 39 -4.94 9.73 -4.61
CA GLN A 39 -5.22 10.95 -5.34
C GLN A 39 -4.35 12.09 -4.85
N ALA A 40 -3.87 12.93 -5.77
CA ALA A 40 -3.18 14.16 -5.42
C ALA A 40 -4.12 15.09 -4.63
N ILE A 41 -3.60 15.70 -3.59
CA ILE A 41 -4.28 16.82 -2.90
C ILE A 41 -3.49 18.12 -3.08
N ALA A 42 -4.16 19.24 -2.95
CA ALA A 42 -3.50 20.53 -3.06
C ALA A 42 -2.48 20.71 -1.92
N TRP A 43 -1.27 21.10 -2.28
CA TRP A 43 -0.20 21.45 -1.37
C TRP A 43 0.71 22.50 -1.98
N THR A 44 1.52 23.16 -1.18
CA THR A 44 2.47 24.16 -1.63
C THR A 44 3.86 23.80 -1.10
N ALA A 45 4.84 23.73 -1.98
CA ALA A 45 6.21 23.49 -1.57
C ALA A 45 6.73 24.67 -0.74
N PRO A 46 7.19 24.42 0.50
CA PRO A 46 7.84 25.45 1.30
C PRO A 46 9.19 25.84 0.68
N PRO A 47 9.79 26.97 1.12
CA PRO A 47 11.14 27.31 0.71
C PRO A 47 12.13 26.20 1.08
N GLN A 48 12.79 25.59 0.08
CA GLN A 48 13.71 24.47 0.33
C GLN A 48 14.86 24.84 1.27
N ALA A 49 15.27 26.10 1.32
CA ALA A 49 16.33 26.60 2.22
C ALA A 49 15.98 26.49 3.73
N GLU A 50 14.73 26.19 4.05
CA GLU A 50 14.28 25.95 5.41
C GLU A 50 14.50 24.53 5.89
N PHE A 51 14.95 23.61 5.01
CA PHE A 51 15.11 22.19 5.31
C PHE A 51 16.49 21.67 4.89
N ASP A 52 16.96 20.69 5.64
CA ASP A 52 18.24 20.00 5.39
C ASP A 52 18.03 18.74 4.53
N ALA A 53 16.84 18.13 4.62
CA ALA A 53 16.52 16.87 3.93
C ALA A 53 15.05 16.75 3.56
N LEU A 54 14.77 15.90 2.55
CA LEU A 54 13.44 15.45 2.17
C LEU A 54 13.29 13.96 2.50
N LEU A 55 12.33 13.63 3.37
CA LEU A 55 11.95 12.25 3.67
C LEU A 55 10.77 11.82 2.78
N LEU A 56 10.91 10.68 2.11
CA LEU A 56 9.89 10.05 1.29
C LEU A 56 9.64 8.62 1.79
N THR A 57 8.45 8.38 2.34
CA THR A 57 8.06 7.07 2.87
C THR A 57 7.20 6.25 1.91
N SER A 58 6.85 6.83 0.74
CA SER A 58 6.03 6.16 -0.28
C SER A 58 6.31 6.72 -1.66
N ALA A 59 6.41 5.83 -2.65
CA ALA A 59 6.48 6.22 -4.07
C ALA A 59 5.25 7.02 -4.53
N GLN A 60 4.11 6.90 -3.85
CA GLN A 60 2.91 7.70 -4.15
C GLN A 60 3.13 9.19 -3.88
N ALA A 61 3.90 9.55 -2.87
CA ALA A 61 4.25 10.95 -2.61
C ALA A 61 4.95 11.56 -3.84
N VAL A 62 5.88 10.83 -4.45
CA VAL A 62 6.58 11.28 -5.67
C VAL A 62 5.64 11.39 -6.86
N ARG A 63 4.85 10.32 -7.11
CA ARG A 63 3.97 10.23 -8.29
C ARG A 63 2.85 11.26 -8.28
N LEU A 64 2.37 11.64 -7.09
CA LEU A 64 1.20 12.50 -6.91
C LEU A 64 1.52 13.93 -6.45
N ALA A 65 2.78 14.22 -6.13
CA ALA A 65 3.20 15.56 -5.72
C ALA A 65 3.03 16.64 -6.80
N GLY A 66 3.00 16.25 -8.08
CA GLY A 66 2.88 17.20 -9.19
C GLY A 66 4.09 18.15 -9.33
N PRO A 67 3.92 19.29 -10.02
CA PRO A 67 5.04 20.18 -10.37
C PRO A 67 5.72 20.85 -9.16
N GLN A 68 5.04 20.92 -8.02
CA GLN A 68 5.62 21.48 -6.79
C GLN A 68 6.86 20.70 -6.30
N LEU A 69 6.94 19.39 -6.63
CA LEU A 69 8.08 18.54 -6.24
C LEU A 69 9.41 19.06 -6.77
N ALA A 70 9.43 19.62 -7.98
CA ALA A 70 10.65 20.18 -8.58
C ALA A 70 11.28 21.30 -7.75
N ARG A 71 10.48 22.02 -6.94
CA ARG A 71 10.96 23.10 -6.05
C ARG A 71 11.77 22.55 -4.86
N LEU A 72 11.73 21.25 -4.61
CA LEU A 72 12.45 20.56 -3.54
C LEU A 72 13.65 19.77 -4.07
N ALA A 73 13.99 19.87 -5.36
CA ALA A 73 14.98 19.01 -6.02
C ALA A 73 16.43 19.17 -5.49
N ALA A 74 16.75 20.30 -4.86
CA ALA A 74 18.08 20.51 -4.27
C ALA A 74 18.25 19.78 -2.92
N LEU A 75 17.17 19.38 -2.25
CA LEU A 75 17.25 18.66 -0.97
C LEU A 75 17.80 17.24 -1.18
N PRO A 76 18.69 16.77 -0.28
CA PRO A 76 19.04 15.35 -0.22
C PRO A 76 17.84 14.52 0.18
N VAL A 77 17.56 13.43 -0.56
CA VAL A 77 16.38 12.59 -0.35
C VAL A 77 16.74 11.32 0.41
N TYR A 78 15.99 11.06 1.46
CA TYR A 78 15.95 9.82 2.21
C TYR A 78 14.67 9.09 1.83
N ALA A 79 14.77 7.90 1.22
CA ALA A 79 13.64 7.15 0.67
C ALA A 79 13.45 5.81 1.39
N VAL A 80 12.23 5.48 1.79
CA VAL A 80 11.90 4.16 2.34
C VAL A 80 11.56 3.20 1.20
N GLY A 81 12.39 2.17 1.07
CA GLY A 81 12.24 1.11 0.07
C GLY A 81 12.69 1.49 -1.34
N THR A 82 13.10 0.47 -2.09
CA THR A 82 13.64 0.60 -3.46
C THR A 82 12.66 1.29 -4.42
N ALA A 83 11.37 0.91 -4.37
CA ALA A 83 10.36 1.51 -5.25
C ALA A 83 10.18 3.02 -5.04
N THR A 84 10.37 3.52 -3.80
CA THR A 84 10.32 4.95 -3.49
C THR A 84 11.58 5.65 -4.00
N ALA A 85 12.74 5.04 -3.80
CA ALA A 85 14.02 5.55 -4.28
C ALA A 85 14.04 5.67 -5.82
N GLU A 86 13.61 4.62 -6.52
CA GLU A 86 13.50 4.61 -7.98
C GLU A 86 12.55 5.69 -8.50
N ALA A 87 11.37 5.84 -7.86
CA ALA A 87 10.42 6.89 -8.22
C ALA A 87 11.03 8.29 -8.02
N ALA A 88 11.74 8.52 -6.91
CA ALA A 88 12.41 9.77 -6.62
C ALA A 88 13.52 10.09 -7.65
N GLN A 89 14.35 9.11 -7.99
CA GLN A 89 15.40 9.24 -9.01
C GLN A 89 14.82 9.54 -10.40
N ALA A 90 13.75 8.82 -10.78
CA ALA A 90 13.04 9.05 -12.04
C ALA A 90 12.42 10.46 -12.12
N ALA A 91 12.06 11.06 -10.97
CA ALA A 91 11.58 12.43 -10.86
C ALA A 91 12.72 13.49 -10.78
N GLY A 92 13.99 13.08 -10.93
CA GLY A 92 15.15 13.97 -10.90
C GLY A 92 15.62 14.36 -9.50
N LEU A 93 15.17 13.68 -8.44
CA LEU A 93 15.60 13.94 -7.08
C LEU A 93 16.89 13.19 -6.73
N ARG A 94 17.74 13.79 -5.89
CA ARG A 94 18.99 13.19 -5.42
C ARG A 94 18.77 12.31 -4.19
N VAL A 95 18.59 11.01 -4.40
CA VAL A 95 18.49 10.02 -3.32
C VAL A 95 19.88 9.78 -2.72
N VAL A 96 20.04 10.07 -1.44
CA VAL A 96 21.32 9.89 -0.70
C VAL A 96 21.30 8.64 0.17
N LYS A 97 20.10 8.19 0.59
CA LYS A 97 19.94 6.98 1.39
C LYS A 97 18.62 6.28 1.10
N THR A 98 18.66 4.96 0.99
CA THR A 98 17.47 4.12 0.87
C THR A 98 17.37 3.23 2.11
N GLY A 99 16.28 3.37 2.87
CA GLY A 99 15.96 2.49 3.99
C GLY A 99 15.36 1.18 3.51
N ALA A 100 15.71 0.06 4.13
CA ALA A 100 15.27 -1.27 3.71
C ALA A 100 13.97 -1.73 4.37
N ALA A 101 13.66 -1.26 5.58
CA ALA A 101 12.60 -1.83 6.42
C ALA A 101 11.38 -0.88 6.56
N ASP A 102 11.52 0.16 7.35
CA ASP A 102 10.44 1.06 7.72
C ASP A 102 10.93 2.51 7.83
N ALA A 103 9.98 3.43 7.97
CA ALA A 103 10.27 4.85 8.03
C ALA A 103 11.02 5.24 9.31
N GLN A 104 10.70 4.61 10.45
CA GLN A 104 11.35 4.92 11.73
C GLN A 104 12.83 4.54 11.70
N SER A 105 13.15 3.34 11.22
CA SER A 105 14.56 2.90 11.06
C SER A 105 15.37 3.84 10.18
N LEU A 106 14.74 4.45 9.16
CA LEU A 106 15.42 5.42 8.32
C LEU A 106 15.65 6.74 9.05
N VAL A 107 14.67 7.24 9.80
CA VAL A 107 14.80 8.45 10.65
C VAL A 107 15.85 8.24 11.73
N ASP A 108 15.87 7.08 12.39
CA ASP A 108 16.86 6.71 13.40
C ASP A 108 18.32 6.72 12.85
N ALA A 109 18.45 6.53 11.54
CA ALA A 109 19.74 6.55 10.86
C ALA A 109 20.14 7.94 10.29
N MET A 110 19.28 8.97 10.50
CA MET A 110 19.57 10.37 10.16
C MET A 110 20.13 11.05 11.39
N THR A 111 21.32 11.65 11.28
CA THR A 111 21.91 12.36 12.42
C THR A 111 21.31 13.76 12.54
N PRO A 112 20.85 14.19 13.73
CA PRO A 112 20.28 15.53 13.92
C PRO A 112 21.24 16.67 13.56
N GLU A 113 22.55 16.44 13.67
CA GLU A 113 23.57 17.41 13.32
C GLU A 113 23.61 17.72 11.82
N GLU A 114 23.27 16.73 10.99
CA GLU A 114 23.23 16.88 9.54
C GLU A 114 21.83 17.15 9.01
N ASN A 115 20.79 16.79 9.76
CA ASN A 115 19.39 16.84 9.35
C ASN A 115 18.51 17.41 10.47
N ALA A 116 18.78 18.67 10.87
CA ALA A 116 18.05 19.31 11.96
C ALA A 116 16.57 19.58 11.60
N ARG A 117 16.31 19.89 10.33
CA ARG A 117 14.94 20.15 9.81
C ARG A 117 14.66 19.27 8.60
N ILE A 118 13.74 18.32 8.75
CA ILE A 118 13.37 17.33 7.74
C ILE A 118 11.96 17.64 7.25
N LEU A 119 11.81 17.88 5.95
CA LEU A 119 10.50 17.90 5.31
C LEU A 119 10.08 16.47 5.00
N TRP A 120 8.95 16.03 5.56
CA TRP A 120 8.38 14.73 5.25
C TRP A 120 7.20 14.86 4.29
N LEU A 121 7.45 14.66 3.00
CA LEU A 121 6.38 14.64 2.00
C LEU A 121 5.66 13.29 2.05
N CYS A 122 4.37 13.29 2.39
CA CYS A 122 3.65 12.09 2.79
C CYS A 122 2.19 12.06 2.33
N GLY A 123 1.47 11.00 2.66
CA GLY A 123 0.03 10.92 2.56
C GLY A 123 -0.68 11.64 3.71
N ARG A 124 -1.94 12.02 3.50
CA ARG A 124 -2.80 12.58 4.55
C ARG A 124 -2.92 11.62 5.72
N ASP A 125 -3.23 10.37 5.43
CA ASP A 125 -3.34 9.30 6.43
C ASP A 125 -1.97 8.60 6.56
N ARG A 126 -1.28 8.86 7.66
CA ARG A 126 0.07 8.37 7.93
C ARG A 126 0.22 7.95 9.39
N SER A 127 1.17 7.06 9.67
CA SER A 127 1.61 6.77 11.03
C SER A 127 2.50 7.90 11.54
N GLU A 128 2.52 8.12 12.84
CA GLU A 128 3.47 9.03 13.48
C GLU A 128 4.87 8.44 13.45
N LEU A 129 5.87 9.31 13.37
CA LEU A 129 7.29 8.99 13.48
C LEU A 129 7.90 9.78 14.64
N ASP A 130 8.78 9.14 15.40
CA ASP A 130 9.60 9.82 16.39
C ASP A 130 10.75 10.55 15.67
N PRO A 131 10.83 11.88 15.75
CA PRO A 131 11.82 12.67 15.03
C PRO A 131 13.26 12.55 15.56
N ARG A 132 13.48 11.88 16.68
CA ARG A 132 14.82 11.66 17.29
C ARG A 132 15.61 12.95 17.52
N GLY A 133 14.95 14.03 17.87
CA GLY A 133 15.56 15.33 18.13
C GLY A 133 15.64 16.26 16.92
N ALA A 134 15.33 15.79 15.71
CA ALA A 134 15.16 16.65 14.54
C ALA A 134 13.77 17.33 14.54
N ALA A 135 13.62 18.41 13.79
CA ALA A 135 12.30 18.98 13.48
C ALA A 135 11.76 18.27 12.23
N LEU A 136 10.88 17.29 12.43
CA LEU A 136 10.21 16.57 11.35
C LEU A 136 8.89 17.25 11.00
N GLU A 137 8.80 17.83 9.78
CA GLU A 137 7.64 18.57 9.32
C GLU A 137 6.88 17.77 8.26
N PRO A 138 5.73 17.14 8.63
CA PRO A 138 4.95 16.36 7.69
C PRO A 138 4.10 17.28 6.80
N LEU A 139 4.19 17.05 5.48
CA LEU A 139 3.40 17.76 4.47
C LEU A 139 2.68 16.76 3.57
N ALA A 140 1.35 16.75 3.65
CA ALA A 140 0.56 15.83 2.84
C ALA A 140 0.43 16.34 1.40
N CYS A 141 0.76 15.51 0.42
CA CYS A 141 0.60 15.79 -1.01
C CYS A 141 -0.35 14.82 -1.72
N TYR A 142 -0.79 13.76 -1.04
CA TYR A 142 -1.80 12.83 -1.55
C TYR A 142 -2.68 12.29 -0.43
N ALA A 143 -3.81 11.73 -0.81
CA ALA A 143 -4.69 10.98 0.07
C ALA A 143 -5.05 9.64 -0.56
N VAL A 144 -5.40 8.65 0.25
CA VAL A 144 -5.93 7.37 -0.20
C VAL A 144 -7.39 7.31 0.22
N ASP A 145 -8.30 7.55 -0.70
CA ASP A 145 -9.73 7.60 -0.43
C ASP A 145 -10.42 6.31 -0.83
N ALA A 146 -11.49 5.97 -0.10
CA ALA A 146 -12.35 4.84 -0.43
C ALA A 146 -13.11 5.13 -1.73
N LEU A 147 -13.23 4.11 -2.56
CA LEU A 147 -14.03 4.13 -3.78
C LEU A 147 -15.38 3.43 -3.52
N GLU A 148 -16.39 3.82 -4.30
CA GLU A 148 -17.56 2.98 -4.46
C GLU A 148 -17.14 1.66 -5.11
N PRO A 149 -17.69 0.51 -4.65
CA PRO A 149 -17.37 -0.77 -5.25
C PRO A 149 -17.69 -0.79 -6.77
N PRO A 150 -16.86 -1.45 -7.59
CA PRO A 150 -17.14 -1.62 -9.01
C PRO A 150 -18.53 -2.22 -9.27
N ARG A 151 -19.14 -1.91 -10.42
CA ARG A 151 -20.53 -2.32 -10.74
C ARG A 151 -20.79 -3.83 -10.66
N ASP A 152 -19.79 -4.65 -10.93
CA ASP A 152 -19.88 -6.10 -10.88
C ASP A 152 -19.46 -6.69 -9.52
N TRP A 153 -19.16 -5.86 -8.53
CA TRP A 153 -18.79 -6.27 -7.15
C TRP A 153 -19.78 -7.26 -6.56
N SER A 154 -21.07 -6.90 -6.51
CA SER A 154 -22.12 -7.73 -5.94
C SER A 154 -22.24 -9.10 -6.62
N LYS A 155 -22.05 -9.15 -7.95
CA LYS A 155 -22.02 -10.40 -8.71
C LYS A 155 -20.83 -11.28 -8.32
N ARG A 156 -19.65 -10.67 -8.11
CA ARG A 156 -18.41 -11.40 -7.81
C ARG A 156 -18.40 -11.99 -6.41
N ILE A 157 -19.00 -11.31 -5.45
CA ILE A 157 -19.06 -11.79 -4.06
C ILE A 157 -20.30 -12.64 -3.75
N ALA A 158 -21.23 -12.80 -4.70
CA ALA A 158 -22.43 -13.64 -4.53
C ALA A 158 -22.11 -15.15 -4.54
N THR A 159 -20.95 -15.54 -5.06
CA THR A 159 -20.45 -16.92 -5.12
C THR A 159 -19.13 -17.03 -4.36
N PRO A 160 -18.72 -18.25 -3.97
CA PRO A 160 -17.43 -18.45 -3.31
C PRO A 160 -16.28 -17.83 -4.13
N ALA A 161 -15.43 -17.08 -3.44
CA ALA A 161 -14.28 -16.37 -3.99
C ALA A 161 -13.18 -16.21 -2.94
N VAL A 162 -11.96 -15.93 -3.38
CA VAL A 162 -10.82 -15.58 -2.53
C VAL A 162 -10.54 -14.08 -2.64
N LEU A 163 -10.49 -13.35 -1.54
CA LEU A 163 -10.20 -11.94 -1.48
C LEU A 163 -8.83 -11.67 -0.87
N LEU A 164 -8.12 -10.63 -1.33
CA LEU A 164 -6.83 -10.22 -0.75
C LEU A 164 -6.98 -8.92 0.05
N ALA A 165 -6.54 -8.94 1.30
CA ALA A 165 -6.46 -7.76 2.17
C ALA A 165 -4.99 -7.37 2.43
N HIS A 166 -4.54 -6.24 1.84
CA HIS A 166 -3.17 -5.73 1.96
C HIS A 166 -2.99 -4.68 3.08
N SER A 167 -4.05 -4.32 3.79
CA SER A 167 -4.00 -3.41 4.93
C SER A 167 -5.20 -3.61 5.84
N ALA A 168 -5.08 -3.18 7.11
CA ALA A 168 -6.17 -3.23 8.07
C ALA A 168 -7.41 -2.45 7.58
N ARG A 169 -7.20 -1.26 6.98
CA ARG A 169 -8.27 -0.45 6.39
C ARG A 169 -8.99 -1.18 5.25
N ALA A 170 -8.23 -1.91 4.40
CA ALA A 170 -8.83 -2.72 3.33
C ALA A 170 -9.60 -3.90 3.90
N ALA A 171 -9.11 -4.57 4.93
CA ALA A 171 -9.77 -5.68 5.59
C ALA A 171 -11.10 -5.25 6.23
N GLN A 172 -11.12 -4.12 6.95
CA GLN A 172 -12.33 -3.53 7.52
C GLN A 172 -13.36 -3.19 6.44
N ARG A 173 -12.92 -2.51 5.37
CA ARG A 173 -13.79 -2.16 4.24
C ARG A 173 -14.38 -3.40 3.55
N LEU A 174 -13.57 -4.45 3.37
CA LEU A 174 -14.06 -5.73 2.84
C LEU A 174 -15.12 -6.32 3.76
N ALA A 175 -14.87 -6.38 5.08
CA ALA A 175 -15.81 -6.92 6.05
C ALA A 175 -17.16 -6.17 6.05
N GLU A 176 -17.14 -4.84 5.91
CA GLU A 176 -18.34 -4.02 5.78
C GLU A 176 -19.10 -4.33 4.48
N LEU A 177 -18.42 -4.36 3.34
CA LEU A 177 -19.02 -4.51 2.02
C LEU A 177 -19.61 -5.90 1.78
N VAL A 178 -18.98 -6.94 2.30
CA VAL A 178 -19.47 -8.32 2.13
C VAL A 178 -20.53 -8.71 3.17
N GLY A 179 -20.52 -8.09 4.36
CA GLY A 179 -21.49 -8.36 5.41
C GLY A 179 -21.63 -9.84 5.75
N SER A 180 -22.85 -10.40 5.69
CA SER A 180 -23.11 -11.82 5.95
C SER A 180 -22.58 -12.76 4.87
N LEU A 181 -22.28 -12.27 3.66
CA LEU A 181 -21.73 -13.08 2.57
C LEU A 181 -20.33 -13.61 2.88
N ARG A 182 -19.62 -13.07 3.92
CA ARG A 182 -18.30 -13.56 4.33
C ARG A 182 -18.26 -15.06 4.65
N SER A 183 -19.38 -15.63 5.03
CA SER A 183 -19.49 -17.06 5.40
C SER A 183 -19.19 -18.03 4.24
N HIS A 184 -19.20 -17.56 3.00
CA HIS A 184 -18.80 -18.35 1.84
C HIS A 184 -17.57 -17.78 1.08
N LEU A 185 -16.98 -16.70 1.60
CA LEU A 185 -15.81 -16.05 1.03
C LEU A 185 -14.55 -16.36 1.84
N ALA A 186 -13.45 -16.65 1.16
CA ALA A 186 -12.14 -16.78 1.80
C ALA A 186 -11.40 -15.45 1.76
N LEU A 187 -10.65 -15.11 2.83
CA LEU A 187 -9.81 -13.92 2.91
C LEU A 187 -8.36 -14.29 3.17
N VAL A 188 -7.46 -13.76 2.38
CA VAL A 188 -6.01 -13.83 2.62
C VAL A 188 -5.52 -12.45 3.09
N ALA A 189 -5.06 -12.39 4.32
CA ALA A 189 -4.51 -11.19 4.95
C ALA A 189 -2.97 -11.17 4.84
N ILE A 190 -2.39 -10.00 4.58
CA ILE A 190 -0.94 -9.82 4.46
C ILE A 190 -0.19 -10.01 5.79
N SER A 191 -0.89 -9.84 6.91
CA SER A 191 -0.30 -9.96 8.26
C SER A 191 -1.36 -10.32 9.31
N PRO A 192 -0.96 -10.77 10.51
CA PRO A 192 -1.90 -11.05 11.61
C PRO A 192 -2.75 -9.83 12.01
N ALA A 193 -2.18 -8.62 12.01
CA ALA A 193 -2.91 -7.39 12.32
C ALA A 193 -4.01 -7.09 11.29
N VAL A 194 -3.77 -7.41 10.02
CA VAL A 194 -4.76 -7.27 8.94
C VAL A 194 -5.85 -8.34 9.07
N ALA A 195 -5.50 -9.58 9.43
CA ALA A 195 -6.48 -10.63 9.71
C ALA A 195 -7.38 -10.26 10.89
N ALA A 196 -6.81 -9.75 11.99
CA ALA A 196 -7.58 -9.27 13.14
C ALA A 196 -8.55 -8.13 12.76
N ALA A 197 -8.14 -7.22 11.89
CA ALA A 197 -8.98 -6.11 11.41
C ALA A 197 -10.14 -6.58 10.51
N ALA A 198 -10.03 -7.75 9.87
CA ALA A 198 -11.11 -8.34 9.08
C ALA A 198 -12.24 -8.92 9.92
N GLY A 199 -11.97 -9.24 11.20
CA GLY A 199 -12.92 -9.92 12.09
C GLY A 199 -13.23 -11.35 11.66
N ASP A 200 -14.19 -11.96 12.34
CA ASP A 200 -14.55 -13.37 12.19
C ASP A 200 -15.68 -13.59 11.15
N GLY A 201 -16.01 -14.86 10.95
CA GLY A 201 -17.14 -15.29 10.11
C GLY A 201 -16.84 -15.50 8.64
N TRP A 202 -15.56 -15.47 8.24
CA TRP A 202 -15.10 -15.84 6.89
C TRP A 202 -15.16 -17.36 6.73
N ALA A 203 -15.47 -17.85 5.52
CA ALA A 203 -15.39 -19.28 5.22
C ALA A 203 -13.99 -19.83 5.48
N GLU A 204 -12.98 -19.03 5.15
CA GLU A 204 -11.59 -19.27 5.52
C GLU A 204 -10.86 -17.93 5.68
N LEU A 205 -10.04 -17.80 6.73
CA LEU A 205 -9.19 -16.64 6.97
C LEU A 205 -7.75 -17.13 7.09
N ALA A 206 -6.94 -16.79 6.10
CA ALA A 206 -5.53 -17.15 6.03
C ALA A 206 -4.63 -15.93 6.16
N THR A 207 -3.49 -16.10 6.81
CA THR A 207 -2.50 -15.03 6.99
C THR A 207 -1.20 -15.39 6.30
N ALA A 208 -0.65 -14.49 5.50
CA ALA A 208 0.62 -14.68 4.82
C ALA A 208 1.78 -14.86 5.82
N ALA A 209 2.65 -15.84 5.56
CA ALA A 209 3.81 -16.12 6.42
C ALA A 209 4.83 -14.96 6.42
N GLN A 210 4.86 -14.18 5.34
CA GLN A 210 5.65 -12.96 5.20
C GLN A 210 4.76 -11.86 4.60
N PRO A 211 4.96 -10.58 4.96
CA PRO A 211 4.15 -9.48 4.46
C PRO A 211 4.54 -9.12 3.01
N SER A 212 4.35 -10.06 2.10
CA SER A 212 4.65 -9.93 0.68
C SER A 212 3.51 -10.42 -0.20
N ASP A 213 3.37 -9.80 -1.37
CA ASP A 213 2.40 -10.19 -2.39
C ASP A 213 2.60 -11.66 -2.85
N ALA A 214 3.86 -12.10 -2.95
CA ALA A 214 4.19 -13.49 -3.31
C ALA A 214 3.66 -14.50 -2.28
N SER A 215 3.82 -14.22 -0.98
CA SER A 215 3.32 -15.07 0.09
C SER A 215 1.79 -15.12 0.12
N MET A 216 1.12 -13.98 -0.14
CA MET A 216 -0.35 -13.91 -0.26
C MET A 216 -0.85 -14.72 -1.45
N LEU A 217 -0.22 -14.60 -2.62
CA LEU A 217 -0.60 -15.31 -3.83
C LEU A 217 -0.39 -16.82 -3.72
N ALA A 218 0.63 -17.27 -3.00
CA ALA A 218 0.84 -18.70 -2.72
C ALA A 218 -0.33 -19.29 -1.92
N LEU A 219 -0.81 -18.58 -0.87
CA LEU A 219 -2.00 -18.98 -0.12
C LEU A 219 -3.27 -18.91 -0.96
N ALA A 220 -3.44 -17.83 -1.71
CA ALA A 220 -4.60 -17.67 -2.59
C ALA A 220 -4.67 -18.79 -3.62
N HIS A 221 -3.54 -19.19 -4.20
CA HIS A 221 -3.46 -20.32 -5.15
C HIS A 221 -3.95 -21.62 -4.51
N ALA A 222 -3.50 -21.93 -3.27
CA ALA A 222 -3.95 -23.10 -2.55
C ALA A 222 -5.47 -23.08 -2.28
N LEU A 223 -6.02 -21.91 -1.91
CA LEU A 223 -7.45 -21.75 -1.63
C LEU A 223 -8.31 -21.81 -2.91
N CYS A 224 -7.84 -21.20 -4.00
CA CYS A 224 -8.57 -21.23 -5.27
C CYS A 224 -8.72 -22.65 -5.85
N HIS A 225 -7.79 -23.56 -5.55
CA HIS A 225 -7.78 -24.95 -6.06
C HIS A 225 -8.16 -26.00 -5.00
N LYS A 226 -8.62 -25.61 -3.81
CA LYS A 226 -8.95 -26.52 -2.69
C LYS A 226 -10.08 -27.50 -3.02
N GLY A 227 -10.90 -27.24 -4.02
CA GLY A 227 -12.04 -28.07 -4.44
C GLY A 227 -11.73 -29.04 -5.58
N ASP A 228 -10.53 -29.00 -6.16
CA ASP A 228 -10.16 -29.82 -7.34
C ASP A 228 -9.56 -31.20 -6.98
N LYS A 229 -9.82 -31.73 -5.74
CA LYS A 229 -9.37 -33.06 -5.29
C LYS A 229 -10.52 -34.04 -5.21
#